data_582dfe7481acc2bc15182875359c9d51
#
_entry.id   582dfe7481acc2bc15182875359c9d51
#
_cell.length_a   1.000
_cell.length_b   1.000
_cell.length_c   1.000
_cell.angle_alpha   90.00
_cell.angle_beta   90.00
_cell.angle_gamma   90.00
#
_symmetry.space_group_name_H-M   'P 1'
#
loop_
_entity.id
_entity.type
_entity.pdbx_description
1 polymer ?
#
loop_
_entity_poly.entity_id
_entity_poly.type
_entity_poly.pdbx_seq_one_letter_code
_entity_poly.pdbx_strand_id
1 'polypeptide(L)'
;MPPPGPSHGSTRSGIVLETSDEQLVAAWRQAGDRGALDALAVRHLTTVRRMIHSMILDDAAADDLAQDVFLRAFRGLDGFQGRSKFTTWLYRIAMNTVHDALARRRRSPIDDRAELPRDAAMRDAGPGAGVERDEFDGAVGRALGTLPPKLRAAIVLVAIEELDPAAAARIEGCTRATIYWRLHEARKRLARALRERVDP
;
A
#
# COMPACT_ATOMS: atom_id res chain seq x y z
N MET A 1 2.04 15.07 -56.03
CA MET A 1 2.12 13.90 -55.14
C MET A 1 2.79 14.36 -53.87
N PRO A 2 2.06 14.58 -52.74
CA PRO A 2 2.64 15.01 -51.47
C PRO A 2 3.26 13.79 -50.74
N PRO A 3 4.30 13.99 -49.90
CA PRO A 3 4.94 12.92 -49.14
C PRO A 3 4.02 12.42 -48.03
N PRO A 4 4.15 11.14 -47.61
CA PRO A 4 3.36 10.60 -46.51
C PRO A 4 3.79 11.23 -45.19
N GLY A 5 2.81 11.64 -44.38
CA GLY A 5 3.00 12.19 -43.04
C GLY A 5 3.49 11.10 -42.06
N PRO A 6 4.12 11.51 -40.92
CA PRO A 6 4.65 10.58 -39.96
C PRO A 6 3.52 9.84 -39.27
N SER A 7 3.56 8.52 -39.34
CA SER A 7 2.67 7.61 -38.61
C SER A 7 2.97 7.67 -37.08
N HIS A 8 2.18 8.46 -36.37
CA HIS A 8 2.08 8.36 -34.93
C HIS A 8 1.14 7.19 -34.57
N GLY A 9 1.66 6.14 -34.03
CA GLY A 9 0.77 5.10 -33.55
C GLY A 9 1.47 3.88 -33.01
N SER A 10 1.31 3.66 -31.73
CA SER A 10 1.24 2.33 -31.13
C SER A 10 2.55 1.60 -30.83
N THR A 11 3.34 2.10 -29.87
CA THR A 11 4.35 1.21 -29.23
C THR A 11 4.57 1.55 -27.74
N ARG A 12 3.68 2.33 -27.08
CA ARG A 12 3.90 2.75 -25.69
C ARG A 12 3.40 1.76 -24.62
N SER A 13 2.51 0.82 -24.96
CA SER A 13 1.90 -0.05 -23.93
C SER A 13 2.68 -1.33 -23.65
N GLY A 14 3.47 -1.83 -24.58
CA GLY A 14 4.23 -3.09 -24.42
C GLY A 14 5.58 -2.93 -23.71
N ILE A 15 6.20 -1.76 -23.82
CA ILE A 15 7.57 -1.51 -23.31
C ILE A 15 7.57 -1.34 -21.76
N VAL A 16 6.44 -0.92 -21.19
CA VAL A 16 6.34 -0.59 -19.76
C VAL A 16 6.42 -1.83 -18.85
N LEU A 17 6.04 -3.01 -19.34
CA LEU A 17 6.03 -4.25 -18.56
C LEU A 17 7.41 -4.93 -18.48
N GLU A 18 8.30 -4.67 -19.41
CA GLU A 18 9.65 -5.26 -19.45
C GLU A 18 10.71 -4.40 -18.74
N THR A 19 10.50 -3.10 -18.60
CA THR A 19 11.45 -2.18 -17.98
C THR A 19 11.41 -2.31 -16.45
N SER A 20 12.55 -2.56 -15.80
CA SER A 20 12.59 -2.67 -14.34
C SER A 20 12.38 -1.32 -13.65
N ASP A 21 11.99 -1.33 -12.36
CA ASP A 21 11.82 -0.10 -11.57
C ASP A 21 13.12 0.71 -11.52
N GLU A 22 14.26 0.03 -11.41
CA GLU A 22 15.58 0.64 -11.35
C GLU A 22 15.94 1.32 -12.68
N GLN A 23 15.53 0.74 -13.81
CA GLN A 23 15.69 1.35 -15.13
C GLN A 23 14.79 2.59 -15.30
N LEU A 24 13.56 2.55 -14.82
CA LEU A 24 12.66 3.70 -14.83
C LEU A 24 13.21 4.82 -13.94
N VAL A 25 13.70 4.51 -12.75
CA VAL A 25 14.38 5.49 -11.89
C VAL A 25 15.60 6.10 -12.57
N ALA A 26 16.40 5.29 -13.27
CA ALA A 26 17.56 5.77 -14.00
C ALA A 26 17.16 6.70 -15.16
N ALA A 27 16.12 6.37 -15.93
CA ALA A 27 15.59 7.18 -17.00
C ALA A 27 15.13 8.58 -16.51
N TRP A 28 14.41 8.61 -15.38
CA TRP A 28 14.06 9.87 -14.73
C TRP A 28 15.29 10.68 -14.34
N ARG A 29 16.26 10.08 -13.64
CA ARG A 29 17.44 10.79 -13.12
C ARG A 29 18.37 11.32 -14.21
N GLN A 30 18.49 10.61 -15.34
CA GLN A 30 19.40 10.97 -16.43
C GLN A 30 18.78 11.96 -17.42
N ALA A 31 17.49 11.80 -17.71
CA ALA A 31 16.81 12.53 -18.78
C ALA A 31 15.60 13.35 -18.32
N GLY A 32 15.19 13.27 -17.04
CA GLY A 32 13.96 13.89 -16.58
C GLY A 32 12.71 13.29 -17.22
N ASP A 33 12.76 12.01 -17.60
CA ASP A 33 11.68 11.33 -18.32
C ASP A 33 10.44 11.18 -17.42
N ARG A 34 9.46 12.06 -17.64
CA ARG A 34 8.18 12.01 -16.94
C ARG A 34 7.40 10.72 -17.19
N GLY A 35 7.55 10.13 -18.38
CA GLY A 35 6.93 8.84 -18.69
C GLY A 35 7.42 7.70 -17.80
N ALA A 36 8.66 7.79 -17.32
CA ALA A 36 9.19 6.85 -16.33
C ALA A 36 8.51 6.99 -14.95
N LEU A 37 8.20 8.23 -14.52
CA LEU A 37 7.43 8.45 -13.28
C LEU A 37 6.01 7.91 -13.40
N ASP A 38 5.35 8.18 -14.52
CA ASP A 38 3.99 7.69 -14.80
C ASP A 38 3.96 6.16 -14.79
N ALA A 39 4.97 5.51 -15.40
CA ALA A 39 5.11 4.06 -15.39
C ALA A 39 5.29 3.49 -13.99
N LEU A 40 6.12 4.12 -13.16
CA LEU A 40 6.28 3.73 -11.75
C LEU A 40 4.98 3.91 -10.97
N ALA A 41 4.27 5.02 -11.17
CA ALA A 41 2.98 5.27 -10.53
C ALA A 41 1.96 4.19 -10.91
N VAL A 42 1.73 3.97 -12.20
CA VAL A 42 0.77 2.97 -12.71
C VAL A 42 1.09 1.57 -12.17
N ARG A 43 2.36 1.18 -12.14
CA ARG A 43 2.79 -0.14 -11.67
C ARG A 43 2.52 -0.37 -10.19
N HIS A 44 2.70 0.66 -9.35
CA HIS A 44 2.68 0.50 -7.90
C HIS A 44 1.44 1.07 -7.21
N LEU A 45 0.59 1.85 -7.91
CA LEU A 45 -0.55 2.56 -7.31
C LEU A 45 -1.51 1.60 -6.61
N THR A 46 -1.94 0.55 -7.29
CA THR A 46 -2.92 -0.42 -6.74
C THR A 46 -2.38 -1.10 -5.49
N THR A 47 -1.12 -1.53 -5.51
CA THR A 47 -0.49 -2.20 -4.37
C THR A 47 -0.30 -1.25 -3.19
N VAL A 48 0.20 -0.03 -3.44
CA VAL A 48 0.37 0.99 -2.40
C VAL A 48 -0.98 1.37 -1.78
N ARG A 49 -2.02 1.61 -2.60
CA ARG A 49 -3.37 1.93 -2.13
C ARG A 49 -3.93 0.79 -1.26
N ARG A 50 -3.85 -0.46 -1.72
CA ARG A 50 -4.31 -1.64 -0.97
C ARG A 50 -3.60 -1.77 0.37
N MET A 51 -2.28 -1.61 0.39
CA MET A 51 -1.47 -1.64 1.61
C MET A 51 -1.90 -0.56 2.60
N ILE A 52 -2.11 0.68 2.12
CA ILE A 52 -2.57 1.80 2.94
C ILE A 52 -3.98 1.51 3.46
N HIS A 53 -4.90 1.05 2.60
CA HIS A 53 -6.26 0.69 3.00
C HIS A 53 -6.25 -0.37 4.11
N SER A 54 -5.46 -1.43 3.98
CA SER A 54 -5.31 -2.47 5.00
C SER A 54 -4.80 -1.92 6.35
N MET A 55 -4.13 -0.78 6.34
CA MET A 55 -3.64 -0.10 7.55
C MET A 55 -4.64 0.88 8.15
N ILE A 56 -5.38 1.64 7.31
CA ILE A 56 -6.27 2.74 7.74
C ILE A 56 -7.72 2.27 7.85
N LEU A 57 -8.14 1.31 7.02
CA LEU A 57 -9.50 0.75 6.92
C LEU A 57 -10.55 1.83 6.56
N ASP A 58 -10.18 2.75 5.68
CA ASP A 58 -10.98 3.87 5.21
C ASP A 58 -10.54 4.18 3.77
N ASP A 59 -11.45 4.01 2.81
CA ASP A 59 -11.14 4.13 1.38
C ASP A 59 -10.75 5.55 0.97
N ALA A 60 -11.50 6.55 1.43
CA ALA A 60 -11.23 7.94 1.09
C ALA A 60 -9.86 8.39 1.63
N ALA A 61 -9.58 8.06 2.90
CA ALA A 61 -8.27 8.33 3.48
C ALA A 61 -7.14 7.54 2.82
N ALA A 62 -7.41 6.32 2.31
CA ALA A 62 -6.41 5.53 1.60
C ALA A 62 -6.05 6.17 0.26
N ASP A 63 -7.02 6.73 -0.47
CA ASP A 63 -6.78 7.43 -1.73
C ASP A 63 -5.94 8.69 -1.53
N ASP A 64 -6.29 9.51 -0.54
CA ASP A 64 -5.55 10.74 -0.21
C ASP A 64 -4.11 10.43 0.21
N LEU A 65 -3.93 9.42 1.06
CA LEU A 65 -2.60 9.01 1.51
C LEU A 65 -1.77 8.38 0.39
N ALA A 66 -2.38 7.64 -0.53
CA ALA A 66 -1.68 7.10 -1.69
C ALA A 66 -1.13 8.22 -2.59
N GLN A 67 -1.93 9.27 -2.85
CA GLN A 67 -1.46 10.44 -3.57
C GLN A 67 -0.28 11.12 -2.85
N ASP A 68 -0.38 11.34 -1.52
CA ASP A 68 0.71 11.94 -0.74
C ASP A 68 1.99 11.08 -0.78
N VAL A 69 1.86 9.76 -0.75
CA VAL A 69 3.00 8.83 -0.89
C VAL A 69 3.71 9.02 -2.23
N PHE A 70 2.99 9.06 -3.35
CA PHE A 70 3.62 9.26 -4.67
C PHE A 70 4.22 10.66 -4.82
N LEU A 71 3.57 11.69 -4.30
CA LEU A 71 4.14 13.04 -4.27
C LEU A 71 5.45 13.10 -3.48
N ARG A 72 5.52 12.45 -2.32
CA ARG A 72 6.74 12.35 -1.51
C ARG A 72 7.81 11.50 -2.20
N ALA A 73 7.42 10.36 -2.79
CA ALA A 73 8.33 9.50 -3.51
C ALA A 73 8.97 10.23 -4.69
N PHE A 74 8.19 10.89 -5.53
CA PHE A 74 8.73 11.60 -6.69
C PHE A 74 9.61 12.80 -6.33
N ARG A 75 9.25 13.54 -5.27
CA ARG A 75 10.13 14.60 -4.72
C ARG A 75 11.43 14.05 -4.15
N GLY A 76 11.41 12.85 -3.59
CA GLY A 76 12.57 12.20 -2.99
C GLY A 76 13.39 11.31 -3.93
N LEU A 77 12.94 11.14 -5.18
CA LEU A 77 13.49 10.14 -6.11
C LEU A 77 14.95 10.45 -6.51
N ASP A 78 15.31 11.72 -6.60
CA ASP A 78 16.69 12.14 -6.86
C ASP A 78 17.66 11.68 -5.75
N GLY A 79 17.15 11.56 -4.52
CA GLY A 79 17.89 11.05 -3.36
C GLY A 79 17.91 9.52 -3.23
N PHE A 80 17.16 8.80 -4.06
CA PHE A 80 17.16 7.33 -4.03
C PHE A 80 18.48 6.77 -4.53
N GLN A 81 19.26 6.17 -3.66
CA GLN A 81 20.65 5.72 -3.95
C GLN A 81 20.75 4.26 -4.42
N GLY A 82 19.63 3.55 -4.64
CA GLY A 82 19.66 2.14 -5.05
C GLY A 82 20.19 1.16 -3.99
N ARG A 83 20.31 1.57 -2.71
CA ARG A 83 20.77 0.69 -1.60
C ARG A 83 19.75 -0.40 -1.23
N SER A 84 18.53 -0.30 -1.75
CA SER A 84 17.46 -1.28 -1.65
C SER A 84 16.69 -1.31 -2.95
N LYS A 85 15.83 -2.32 -3.14
CA LYS A 85 14.86 -2.28 -4.25
C LYS A 85 13.99 -1.04 -4.13
N PHE A 86 13.58 -0.48 -5.29
CA PHE A 86 12.69 0.67 -5.34
C PHE A 86 11.39 0.43 -4.55
N THR A 87 10.79 -0.76 -4.68
CA THR A 87 9.59 -1.17 -3.93
C THR A 87 9.78 -1.07 -2.41
N THR A 88 10.93 -1.53 -1.87
CA THR A 88 11.23 -1.44 -0.43
C THR A 88 11.30 0.02 0.03
N TRP A 89 11.88 0.89 -0.79
CA TRP A 89 11.99 2.32 -0.50
C TRP A 89 10.62 3.00 -0.57
N LEU A 90 9.83 2.73 -1.61
CA LEU A 90 8.48 3.26 -1.77
C LEU A 90 7.55 2.83 -0.62
N TYR A 91 7.59 1.55 -0.23
CA TYR A 91 6.78 1.03 0.87
C TYR A 91 7.20 1.60 2.23
N ARG A 92 8.48 1.94 2.40
CA ARG A 92 8.91 2.69 3.59
C ARG A 92 8.27 4.07 3.65
N ILE A 93 8.19 4.79 2.53
CA ILE A 93 7.51 6.09 2.45
C ILE A 93 6.02 5.90 2.78
N ALA A 94 5.37 4.89 2.21
CA ALA A 94 3.97 4.60 2.46
C ALA A 94 3.70 4.29 3.94
N MET A 95 4.47 3.40 4.56
CA MET A 95 4.29 3.05 5.98
C MET A 95 4.56 4.23 6.91
N ASN A 96 5.56 5.05 6.63
CA ASN A 96 5.81 6.27 7.41
C ASN A 96 4.64 7.24 7.29
N THR A 97 4.10 7.46 6.07
CA THR A 97 2.94 8.33 5.84
C THR A 97 1.71 7.84 6.61
N VAL A 98 1.47 6.53 6.60
CA VAL A 98 0.38 5.90 7.36
C VAL A 98 0.59 6.05 8.87
N HIS A 99 1.79 5.77 9.39
CA HIS A 99 2.07 5.93 10.82
C HIS A 99 1.89 7.38 11.29
N ASP A 100 2.32 8.35 10.48
CA ASP A 100 2.12 9.77 10.76
C ASP A 100 0.63 10.14 10.78
N ALA A 101 -0.17 9.61 9.83
CA ALA A 101 -1.62 9.84 9.79
C ALA A 101 -2.31 9.24 11.02
N LEU A 102 -2.00 8.00 11.39
CA LEU A 102 -2.53 7.36 12.60
C LEU A 102 -2.12 8.09 13.87
N ALA A 103 -0.90 8.60 13.95
CA ALA A 103 -0.43 9.37 15.10
C ALA A 103 -1.14 10.73 15.20
N ARG A 104 -1.45 11.38 14.07
CA ARG A 104 -2.22 12.63 14.04
C ARG A 104 -3.66 12.42 14.49
N ARG A 105 -4.36 11.38 13.99
CA ARG A 105 -5.71 11.01 14.43
C ARG A 105 -5.79 10.82 15.94
N ARG A 106 -4.80 10.18 16.57
CA ARG A 106 -4.76 9.97 18.02
C ARG A 106 -4.55 11.25 18.84
N ARG A 107 -3.97 12.31 18.28
CA ARG A 107 -3.68 13.56 18.98
C ARG A 107 -4.78 14.62 18.83
N SER A 108 -5.71 14.46 17.89
CA SER A 108 -6.79 15.40 17.66
C SER A 108 -7.98 15.07 18.57
N PRO A 109 -8.32 15.93 19.56
CA PRO A 109 -9.43 15.67 20.50
C PRO A 109 -10.81 15.77 19.84
N ILE A 110 -10.88 16.24 18.59
CA ILE A 110 -12.12 16.52 17.87
C ILE A 110 -12.70 15.26 17.22
N ASP A 111 -11.92 14.19 17.14
CA ASP A 111 -12.29 12.97 16.42
C ASP A 111 -12.66 11.79 17.34
N ASP A 112 -12.95 12.05 18.64
CA ASP A 112 -13.44 11.01 19.57
C ASP A 112 -14.85 10.47 19.21
N ARG A 113 -15.44 10.94 18.09
CA ARG A 113 -16.68 10.42 17.50
C ARG A 113 -16.52 9.77 16.13
N ALA A 114 -15.34 9.76 15.55
CA ALA A 114 -15.04 8.82 14.48
C ALA A 114 -14.77 7.45 15.13
N GLU A 115 -15.84 6.84 15.67
CA GLU A 115 -15.93 5.38 15.68
C GLU A 115 -15.42 4.92 14.33
N LEU A 116 -14.46 3.99 14.32
CA LEU A 116 -14.14 3.21 13.11
C LEU A 116 -15.48 2.95 12.44
N PRO A 117 -15.66 3.28 11.15
CA PRO A 117 -16.93 3.04 10.49
C PRO A 117 -17.24 1.56 10.68
N ARG A 118 -18.22 1.28 11.55
CA ARG A 118 -18.73 -0.08 11.77
C ARG A 118 -19.38 -0.60 10.50
N ASP A 119 -19.59 0.31 9.54
CA ASP A 119 -20.31 0.08 8.29
C ASP A 119 -19.62 0.78 7.11
N ALA A 120 -18.31 0.53 6.90
CA ALA A 120 -17.75 0.64 5.58
C ALA A 120 -18.06 -0.67 4.82
N ALA A 121 -19.35 -1.01 4.83
CA ALA A 121 -19.91 -1.99 3.94
C ALA A 121 -20.33 -1.25 2.67
N MET A 122 -19.78 -1.69 1.57
CA MET A 122 -20.35 -1.70 0.25
C MET A 122 -20.70 -0.37 -0.41
N ARG A 123 -19.89 0.02 -1.38
CA ARG A 123 -20.41 0.67 -2.59
C ARG A 123 -19.83 -0.02 -3.82
N ASP A 124 -20.76 -0.69 -4.52
CA ASP A 124 -20.75 -1.11 -5.91
C ASP A 124 -19.64 -2.07 -6.41
N ALA A 125 -19.91 -3.36 -6.21
CA ALA A 125 -19.58 -4.39 -7.19
C ALA A 125 -20.88 -5.03 -7.65
N GLY A 126 -21.04 -5.20 -8.96
CA GLY A 126 -22.25 -5.72 -9.60
C GLY A 126 -22.65 -7.13 -9.14
N PRO A 127 -23.89 -7.58 -9.42
CA PRO A 127 -24.48 -8.74 -8.79
C PRO A 127 -23.88 -10.06 -9.31
N GLY A 128 -23.38 -10.90 -8.41
CA GLY A 128 -23.34 -12.33 -8.67
C GLY A 128 -22.13 -13.15 -8.23
N ALA A 129 -20.98 -12.55 -7.86
CA ALA A 129 -19.83 -13.30 -7.31
C ALA A 129 -19.08 -12.52 -6.21
N GLY A 130 -19.60 -11.36 -5.84
CA GLY A 130 -18.97 -10.40 -4.94
C GLY A 130 -19.32 -10.58 -3.47
N VAL A 131 -20.53 -11.05 -3.16
CA VAL A 131 -21.09 -10.98 -1.80
C VAL A 131 -20.25 -11.79 -0.79
N GLU A 132 -19.87 -13.02 -1.12
CA GLU A 132 -19.03 -13.83 -0.23
C GLU A 132 -17.60 -13.26 -0.08
N ARG A 133 -17.08 -12.68 -1.16
CA ARG A 133 -15.74 -12.06 -1.16
C ARG A 133 -15.75 -10.75 -0.40
N ASP A 134 -16.77 -9.93 -0.56
CA ASP A 134 -16.97 -8.68 0.15
C ASP A 134 -17.20 -8.90 1.66
N GLU A 135 -17.96 -9.95 2.02
CA GLU A 135 -18.14 -10.33 3.43
C GLU A 135 -16.84 -10.85 4.06
N PHE A 136 -16.06 -11.63 3.31
CA PHE A 136 -14.76 -12.13 3.75
C PHE A 136 -13.75 -10.97 3.91
N ASP A 137 -13.68 -10.08 2.92
CA ASP A 137 -12.81 -8.89 2.96
C ASP A 137 -13.21 -7.94 4.10
N GLY A 138 -14.50 -7.77 4.34
CA GLY A 138 -15.04 -7.06 5.48
C GLY A 138 -14.70 -7.71 6.83
N ALA A 139 -14.74 -9.03 6.93
CA ALA A 139 -14.35 -9.76 8.14
C ALA A 139 -12.85 -9.63 8.43
N VAL A 140 -12.02 -9.75 7.40
CA VAL A 140 -10.56 -9.55 7.50
C VAL A 140 -10.24 -8.11 7.88
N GLY A 141 -10.87 -7.13 7.25
CA GLY A 141 -10.70 -5.72 7.57
C GLY A 141 -11.04 -5.41 9.03
N ARG A 142 -12.17 -5.91 9.52
CA ARG A 142 -12.56 -5.77 10.94
C ARG A 142 -11.56 -6.43 11.88
N ALA A 143 -11.08 -7.63 11.55
CA ALA A 143 -10.08 -8.33 12.36
C ALA A 143 -8.75 -7.56 12.39
N LEU A 144 -8.28 -7.04 11.25
CA LEU A 144 -7.12 -6.17 11.17
C LEU A 144 -7.31 -4.91 12.02
N GLY A 145 -8.53 -4.35 12.05
CA GLY A 145 -8.90 -3.19 12.86
C GLY A 145 -8.63 -3.36 14.36
N THR A 146 -8.73 -4.59 14.89
CA THR A 146 -8.46 -4.88 16.29
C THR A 146 -6.98 -4.86 16.66
N LEU A 147 -6.09 -4.92 15.67
CA LEU A 147 -4.66 -4.96 15.90
C LEU A 147 -4.08 -3.55 16.16
N PRO A 148 -3.17 -3.41 17.12
CA PRO A 148 -2.32 -2.23 17.21
C PRO A 148 -1.56 -1.99 15.90
N PRO A 149 -1.34 -0.72 15.47
CA PRO A 149 -0.76 -0.39 14.17
C PRO A 149 0.54 -1.13 13.83
N LYS A 150 1.44 -1.28 14.78
CA LYS A 150 2.72 -1.99 14.60
C LYS A 150 2.55 -3.49 14.33
N LEU A 151 1.55 -4.13 14.92
CA LEU A 151 1.22 -5.53 14.68
C LEU A 151 0.51 -5.69 13.34
N ARG A 152 -0.42 -4.78 13.02
CA ARG A 152 -1.10 -4.71 11.73
C ARG A 152 -0.10 -4.55 10.60
N ALA A 153 0.86 -3.62 10.72
CA ALA A 153 1.93 -3.41 9.74
C ALA A 153 2.71 -4.69 9.42
N ALA A 154 3.05 -5.49 10.44
CA ALA A 154 3.76 -6.74 10.21
C ALA A 154 2.92 -7.76 9.40
N ILE A 155 1.61 -7.88 9.70
CA ILE A 155 0.69 -8.74 8.94
C ILE A 155 0.53 -8.22 7.52
N VAL A 156 0.29 -6.92 7.34
CA VAL A 156 0.11 -6.32 6.01
C VAL A 156 1.35 -6.55 5.15
N LEU A 157 2.53 -6.23 5.64
CA LEU A 157 3.76 -6.36 4.86
C LEU A 157 4.12 -7.81 4.53
N VAL A 158 3.99 -8.74 5.49
CA VAL A 158 4.49 -10.11 5.31
C VAL A 158 3.41 -11.08 4.81
N ALA A 159 2.16 -10.96 5.28
CA ALA A 159 1.12 -11.91 4.93
C ALA A 159 0.23 -11.43 3.77
N ILE A 160 0.01 -10.12 3.61
CA ILE A 160 -0.82 -9.58 2.52
C ILE A 160 0.04 -9.20 1.32
N GLU A 161 1.16 -8.50 1.53
CA GLU A 161 2.07 -8.09 0.46
C GLU A 161 3.22 -9.10 0.21
N GLU A 162 3.19 -10.24 0.89
CA GLU A 162 4.11 -11.38 0.72
C GLU A 162 5.61 -11.01 0.76
N LEU A 163 5.95 -9.95 1.52
CA LEU A 163 7.33 -9.52 1.65
C LEU A 163 8.12 -10.44 2.56
N ASP A 164 9.40 -10.66 2.21
CA ASP A 164 10.35 -11.28 3.12
C ASP A 164 10.43 -10.48 4.44
N PRO A 165 10.43 -11.17 5.61
CA PRO A 165 10.55 -10.52 6.91
C PRO A 165 11.75 -9.58 7.06
N ALA A 166 12.84 -9.80 6.34
CA ALA A 166 13.96 -8.86 6.33
C ALA A 166 13.65 -7.57 5.56
N ALA A 167 12.85 -7.65 4.47
CA ALA A 167 12.35 -6.48 3.75
C ALA A 167 11.35 -5.70 4.63
N ALA A 168 10.40 -6.37 5.27
CA ALA A 168 9.47 -5.76 6.21
C ALA A 168 10.19 -5.07 7.38
N ALA A 169 11.26 -5.67 7.92
CA ALA A 169 12.09 -5.06 8.96
C ALA A 169 12.77 -3.78 8.49
N ARG A 170 13.28 -3.75 7.26
CA ARG A 170 13.85 -2.53 6.66
C ARG A 170 12.81 -1.43 6.46
N ILE A 171 11.59 -1.80 6.04
CA ILE A 171 10.47 -0.85 5.87
C ILE A 171 10.07 -0.26 7.22
N GLU A 172 9.87 -1.10 8.25
CA GLU A 172 9.44 -0.70 9.59
C GLU A 172 10.56 -0.10 10.47
N GLY A 173 11.81 -0.08 9.99
CA GLY A 173 12.95 0.44 10.75
C GLY A 173 13.21 -0.35 12.04
N CYS A 174 13.04 -1.68 12.01
CA CYS A 174 13.24 -2.54 13.17
C CYS A 174 14.07 -3.79 12.81
N THR A 175 14.31 -4.66 13.79
CA THR A 175 15.03 -5.92 13.55
C THR A 175 14.10 -6.98 12.96
N ARG A 176 14.67 -7.95 12.26
CA ARG A 176 13.96 -9.11 11.75
C ARG A 176 13.29 -9.92 12.88
N ALA A 177 13.98 -10.04 14.03
CA ALA A 177 13.41 -10.67 15.21
C ALA A 177 12.16 -9.95 15.72
N THR A 178 12.14 -8.61 15.65
CA THR A 178 10.97 -7.78 16.01
C THR A 178 9.79 -8.07 15.04
N ILE A 179 10.04 -8.24 13.74
CA ILE A 179 8.98 -8.60 12.80
C ILE A 179 8.40 -9.98 13.11
N TYR A 180 9.23 -10.98 13.38
CA TYR A 180 8.74 -12.31 13.76
C TYR A 180 7.89 -12.29 15.04
N TRP A 181 8.34 -11.54 16.06
CA TRP A 181 7.55 -11.36 17.28
C TRP A 181 6.21 -10.68 17.01
N ARG A 182 6.21 -9.58 16.20
CA ARG A 182 4.98 -8.89 15.82
C ARG A 182 4.02 -9.80 15.05
N LEU A 183 4.52 -10.62 14.13
CA LEU A 183 3.72 -11.60 13.38
C LEU A 183 3.10 -12.64 14.30
N HIS A 184 3.89 -13.19 15.22
CA HIS A 184 3.38 -14.16 16.19
C HIS A 184 2.26 -13.57 17.05
N GLU A 185 2.49 -12.41 17.63
CA GLU A 185 1.51 -11.72 18.48
C GLU A 185 0.26 -11.29 17.69
N ALA A 186 0.44 -10.81 16.45
CA ALA A 186 -0.68 -10.44 15.60
C ALA A 186 -1.56 -11.66 15.26
N ARG A 187 -0.95 -12.77 14.85
CA ARG A 187 -1.68 -14.03 14.57
C ARG A 187 -2.45 -14.54 15.78
N LYS A 188 -1.84 -14.48 16.95
CA LYS A 188 -2.50 -14.87 18.21
C LYS A 188 -3.75 -14.03 18.48
N ARG A 189 -3.67 -12.70 18.31
CA ARG A 189 -4.80 -11.78 18.49
C ARG A 189 -5.88 -11.98 17.43
N LEU A 190 -5.51 -12.15 16.16
CA LEU A 190 -6.45 -12.43 15.08
C LEU A 190 -7.19 -13.75 15.32
N ALA A 191 -6.49 -14.82 15.70
CA ALA A 191 -7.10 -16.10 16.00
C ALA A 191 -8.12 -16.00 17.16
N ARG A 192 -7.83 -15.19 18.16
CA ARG A 192 -8.78 -14.92 19.26
C ARG A 192 -10.00 -14.14 18.77
N ALA A 193 -9.80 -13.05 18.06
CA ALA A 193 -10.88 -12.22 17.54
C ALA A 193 -11.80 -12.95 16.56
N LEU A 194 -11.27 -13.93 15.81
CA LEU A 194 -12.06 -14.77 14.91
C LEU A 194 -12.85 -15.85 15.66
N ARG A 195 -12.28 -16.46 16.71
CA ARG A 195 -12.99 -17.46 17.52
C ARG A 195 -14.18 -16.86 18.28
N GLU A 196 -14.02 -15.69 18.89
CA GLU A 196 -15.07 -14.96 19.64
C GLU A 196 -16.28 -14.59 18.75
N ARG A 197 -16.19 -14.79 17.43
CA ARG A 197 -17.26 -14.51 16.45
C ARG A 197 -17.91 -15.77 15.88
N VAL A 198 -17.26 -16.93 16.01
CA VAL A 198 -17.77 -18.21 15.49
C VAL A 198 -18.57 -18.93 16.57
N ASP A 199 -18.35 -18.60 17.85
CA ASP A 199 -19.11 -19.10 19.00
C ASP A 199 -19.95 -17.93 19.58
N PRO A 200 -21.24 -17.79 19.17
CA PRO A 200 -22.15 -16.81 19.77
C PRO A 200 -22.70 -17.27 21.11
#